data_8be696fa4f662a80b232115aa9ed6d21
#
_entry.id   8be696fa4f662a80b232115aa9ed6d21
#
_cell.length_a   1.000
_cell.length_b   1.000
_cell.length_c   1.000
_cell.angle_alpha   90.00
_cell.angle_beta   90.00
_cell.angle_gamma   90.00
#
_symmetry.space_group_name_H-M   'P 1'
#
loop_
_entity.id
_entity.type
_entity.pdbx_description
1 polymer ?
#
loop_
_entity_poly.entity_id
_entity_poly.type
_entity_poly.pdbx_seq_one_letter_code
_entity_poly.pdbx_strand_id
1 'polypeptide(L)'
;MNHTILQSFGAEERMEHIQIKELVEVIARALAEDPNQVEVSEIVGQQISVIELRAAKTDLGKIIGKEGRNAHALRTIVNAAATKLRKRAVLEILE
;
A
#
# COMPACT_ATOMS: atom_id res chain seq x y z
N MET A 1 25.21 23.03 -3.97
CA MET A 1 25.27 22.68 -2.57
C MET A 1 23.90 22.70 -1.95
N ASN A 2 23.31 23.86 -1.92
CA ASN A 2 21.97 23.97 -1.35
C ASN A 2 20.97 23.07 -2.05
N HIS A 3 21.13 22.92 -3.35
CA HIS A 3 20.27 22.06 -4.13
C HIS A 3 20.36 20.60 -3.65
N THR A 4 21.58 20.13 -3.40
CA THR A 4 21.77 18.77 -2.93
C THR A 4 21.16 18.60 -1.54
N ILE A 5 21.34 19.56 -0.68
CA ILE A 5 20.77 19.52 0.66
C ILE A 5 19.25 19.50 0.61
N LEU A 6 18.67 20.33 -0.25
CA LEU A 6 17.23 20.39 -0.41
C LEU A 6 16.66 19.08 -0.94
N GLN A 7 17.37 18.46 -1.87
CA GLN A 7 16.94 17.18 -2.41
C GLN A 7 16.96 16.10 -1.33
N SER A 8 18.01 16.05 -0.52
CA SER A 8 18.09 15.11 0.58
C SER A 8 16.95 15.32 1.55
N PHE A 9 16.74 16.58 1.91
CA PHE A 9 15.70 16.92 2.86
C PHE A 9 14.33 16.55 2.31
N GLY A 10 14.06 16.87 1.05
CA GLY A 10 12.80 16.52 0.40
C GLY A 10 12.61 15.03 0.30
N ALA A 11 13.67 14.29 0.04
CA ALA A 11 13.60 12.84 -0.02
C ALA A 11 13.24 12.25 1.34
N GLU A 12 13.85 12.77 2.40
CA GLU A 12 13.54 12.32 3.75
C GLU A 12 12.09 12.59 4.11
N GLU A 13 11.60 13.78 3.77
CA GLU A 13 10.21 14.12 4.01
C GLU A 13 9.28 13.17 3.27
N ARG A 14 9.57 12.86 2.01
CA ARG A 14 8.74 11.95 1.25
C ARG A 14 8.74 10.56 1.85
N MET A 15 9.89 10.09 2.33
CA MET A 15 9.96 8.78 2.97
C MET A 15 9.16 8.73 4.26
N GLU A 16 9.16 9.81 5.01
CA GLU A 16 8.36 9.89 6.23
C GLU A 16 6.87 9.97 5.95
N HIS A 17 6.51 10.55 4.79
CA HIS A 17 5.12 10.75 4.42
C HIS A 17 4.60 9.79 3.38
N ILE A 18 5.36 8.74 3.05
CA ILE A 18 4.83 7.72 2.16
C ILE A 18 3.61 7.11 2.83
N GLN A 19 2.51 7.17 2.12
CA GLN A 19 1.25 6.64 2.63
C GLN A 19 1.19 5.14 2.40
N ILE A 20 0.52 4.46 3.32
CA ILE A 20 0.33 3.01 3.22
C ILE A 20 -0.40 2.67 1.94
N LYS A 21 -1.36 3.52 1.56
CA LYS A 21 -2.09 3.38 0.30
C LYS A 21 -1.13 3.27 -0.89
N GLU A 22 -0.14 4.14 -0.97
CA GLU A 22 0.82 4.14 -2.08
C GLU A 22 1.66 2.86 -2.07
N LEU A 23 2.03 2.39 -0.91
CA LEU A 23 2.78 1.15 -0.79
C LEU A 23 1.98 -0.02 -1.34
N VAL A 24 0.71 -0.12 -0.97
CA VAL A 24 -0.18 -1.17 -1.47
C VAL A 24 -0.34 -1.05 -2.98
N GLU A 25 -0.49 0.16 -3.50
CA GLU A 25 -0.59 0.38 -4.95
C GLU A 25 0.61 -0.16 -5.70
N VAL A 26 1.80 0.17 -5.23
CA VAL A 26 3.04 -0.25 -5.90
C VAL A 26 3.14 -1.76 -5.93
N ILE A 27 2.87 -2.40 -4.80
CA ILE A 27 2.97 -3.85 -4.71
C ILE A 27 1.91 -4.54 -5.56
N ALA A 28 0.67 -4.06 -5.48
CA ALA A 28 -0.42 -4.66 -6.25
C ALA A 28 -0.18 -4.52 -7.76
N ARG A 29 0.30 -3.36 -8.20
CA ARG A 29 0.61 -3.16 -9.60
C ARG A 29 1.76 -4.03 -10.06
N ALA A 30 2.72 -4.27 -9.20
CA ALA A 30 3.84 -5.16 -9.53
C ALA A 30 3.38 -6.61 -9.72
N LEU A 31 2.32 -7.01 -9.03
CA LEU A 31 1.79 -8.37 -9.13
C LEU A 31 0.77 -8.54 -10.27
N ALA A 32 0.11 -7.47 -10.66
CA ALA A 32 -0.99 -7.53 -11.63
C ALA A 32 -0.45 -7.57 -13.06
N GLU A 33 -1.12 -8.33 -13.93
CA GLU A 33 -0.84 -8.28 -15.35
C GLU A 33 -1.44 -7.04 -15.98
N ASP A 34 -2.53 -6.54 -15.43
CA ASP A 34 -3.16 -5.32 -15.88
C ASP A 34 -3.11 -4.27 -14.78
N PRO A 35 -1.93 -3.64 -14.59
CA PRO A 35 -1.76 -2.70 -13.49
C PRO A 35 -2.66 -1.47 -13.57
N ASN A 36 -3.15 -1.15 -14.77
CA ASN A 36 -4.04 -0.01 -14.94
C ASN A 36 -5.40 -0.22 -14.29
N GLN A 37 -5.75 -1.48 -14.00
CA GLN A 37 -7.01 -1.80 -13.33
C GLN A 37 -6.87 -1.84 -11.81
N VAL A 38 -5.67 -1.67 -11.31
CA VAL A 38 -5.46 -1.64 -9.86
C VAL A 38 -5.89 -0.28 -9.33
N GLU A 39 -6.81 -0.31 -8.37
CA GLU A 39 -7.28 0.89 -7.67
C GLU A 39 -7.17 0.65 -6.19
N VAL A 40 -6.58 1.61 -5.50
CA VAL A 40 -6.47 1.55 -4.05
C VAL A 40 -7.04 2.83 -3.48
N SER A 41 -7.91 2.69 -2.51
CA SER A 41 -8.48 3.84 -1.82
C SER A 41 -8.27 3.67 -0.32
N GLU A 42 -8.30 4.77 0.38
CA GLU A 42 -8.14 4.76 1.82
C GLU A 42 -9.27 5.52 2.47
N ILE A 43 -9.89 4.88 3.46
CA ILE A 43 -10.89 5.51 4.28
C ILE A 43 -10.22 5.78 5.62
N VAL A 44 -9.99 7.05 5.90
CA VAL A 44 -9.25 7.45 7.10
C VAL A 44 -10.20 7.68 8.24
N GLY A 45 -10.05 6.90 9.30
CA GLY A 45 -10.75 7.11 10.55
C GLY A 45 -9.83 7.76 11.56
N GLN A 46 -10.33 8.02 12.75
CA GLN A 46 -9.51 8.64 13.78
C GLN A 46 -8.40 7.73 14.26
N GLN A 47 -8.69 6.44 14.39
CA GLN A 47 -7.71 5.48 14.89
C GLN A 47 -7.41 4.36 13.90
N ILE A 48 -8.32 4.09 12.99
CA ILE A 48 -8.21 3.00 12.04
C ILE A 48 -8.42 3.55 10.64
N SER A 49 -7.53 3.17 9.73
CA SER A 49 -7.69 3.40 8.30
C SER A 49 -8.01 2.09 7.61
N VAL A 50 -8.89 2.14 6.64
CA VAL A 50 -9.21 0.98 5.82
C VAL A 50 -8.63 1.23 4.43
N ILE A 51 -7.77 0.33 4.00
CA ILE A 51 -7.16 0.37 2.66
C ILE A 51 -7.93 -0.63 1.81
N GLU A 52 -8.60 -0.13 0.78
CA GLU A 52 -9.39 -0.98 -0.11
C GLU A 52 -8.64 -1.16 -1.42
N LEU A 53 -8.44 -2.40 -1.80
CA LEU A 53 -7.72 -2.75 -3.02
C LEU A 53 -8.66 -3.42 -4.00
N ARG A 54 -8.73 -2.86 -5.20
CA ARG A 54 -9.46 -3.44 -6.33
C ARG A 54 -8.51 -3.69 -7.48
N ALA A 55 -8.80 -4.71 -8.25
CA ALA A 55 -8.02 -5.07 -9.43
C ALA A 55 -8.92 -5.77 -10.44
N ALA A 56 -8.37 -6.01 -11.63
CA ALA A 56 -9.07 -6.82 -12.61
C ALA A 56 -9.39 -8.20 -12.02
N LYS A 57 -10.54 -8.71 -12.32
CA LYS A 57 -11.00 -10.00 -11.79
C LYS A 57 -9.99 -11.10 -12.03
N THR A 58 -9.35 -11.05 -13.20
CA THR A 58 -8.33 -12.04 -13.57
C THR A 58 -7.04 -11.89 -12.77
N ASP A 59 -6.82 -10.76 -12.14
CA ASP A 59 -5.61 -10.51 -11.36
C ASP A 59 -5.78 -10.77 -9.86
N LEU A 60 -7.02 -10.87 -9.40
CA LEU A 60 -7.28 -11.04 -7.96
C LEU A 60 -6.60 -12.28 -7.41
N GLY A 61 -6.65 -13.39 -8.15
CA GLY A 61 -6.00 -14.61 -7.72
C GLY A 61 -4.50 -14.46 -7.52
N LYS A 62 -3.86 -13.66 -8.39
CA LYS A 62 -2.42 -13.42 -8.29
C LYS A 62 -2.08 -12.52 -7.12
N ILE A 63 -2.91 -11.52 -6.89
CA ILE A 63 -2.70 -10.58 -5.78
C ILE A 63 -2.91 -11.29 -4.45
N ILE A 64 -3.94 -12.12 -4.35
CA ILE A 64 -4.21 -12.88 -3.15
C ILE A 64 -3.16 -13.98 -2.96
N GLY A 65 -2.78 -14.60 -4.06
CA GLY A 65 -1.77 -15.66 -4.07
C GLY A 65 -2.32 -16.99 -3.62
N LYS A 66 -1.51 -18.04 -3.83
CA LYS A 66 -1.88 -19.39 -3.47
C LYS A 66 -2.11 -19.45 -1.95
N GLU A 67 -3.27 -19.95 -1.57
CA GLU A 67 -3.66 -20.10 -0.17
C GLU A 67 -3.63 -18.77 0.58
N GLY A 68 -3.77 -17.65 -0.14
CA GLY A 68 -3.79 -16.33 0.46
C GLY A 68 -2.44 -15.81 0.91
N ARG A 69 -1.35 -16.40 0.45
CA ARG A 69 -0.01 -16.03 0.91
C ARG A 69 0.35 -14.58 0.65
N ASN A 70 0.02 -14.09 -0.55
CA ASN A 70 0.36 -12.72 -0.89
C ASN A 70 -0.49 -11.73 -0.10
N ALA A 71 -1.78 -12.05 0.06
CA ALA A 71 -2.65 -11.21 0.86
C ALA A 71 -2.17 -11.14 2.31
N HIS A 72 -1.77 -12.28 2.84
CA HIS A 72 -1.25 -12.32 4.22
C HIS A 72 0.03 -11.49 4.35
N ALA A 73 0.93 -11.63 3.39
CA ALA A 73 2.18 -10.85 3.37
C ALA A 73 1.90 -9.35 3.28
N LEU A 74 0.96 -8.97 2.43
CA LEU A 74 0.56 -7.57 2.30
C LEU A 74 0.02 -7.03 3.62
N ARG A 75 -0.84 -7.80 4.29
CA ARG A 75 -1.40 -7.40 5.57
C ARG A 75 -0.31 -7.23 6.63
N THR A 76 0.68 -8.11 6.62
CA THR A 76 1.81 -8.01 7.54
C THR A 76 2.58 -6.72 7.29
N ILE A 77 2.85 -6.40 6.04
CA ILE A 77 3.56 -5.18 5.68
C ILE A 77 2.75 -3.94 6.06
N VAL A 78 1.46 -3.96 5.75
CA VAL A 78 0.56 -2.85 6.09
C VAL A 78 0.55 -2.61 7.61
N ASN A 79 0.47 -3.68 8.38
CA ASN A 79 0.49 -3.58 9.83
C ASN A 79 1.80 -3.00 10.34
N ALA A 80 2.91 -3.43 9.77
CA ALA A 80 4.23 -2.91 10.17
C ALA A 80 4.35 -1.41 9.87
N ALA A 81 3.92 -0.99 8.69
CA ALA A 81 3.96 0.41 8.32
C ALA A 81 3.04 1.26 9.18
N ALA A 82 1.85 0.75 9.48
CA ALA A 82 0.90 1.44 10.34
C ALA A 82 1.44 1.60 11.75
N THR A 83 2.09 0.57 12.27
CA THR A 83 2.69 0.61 13.61
C THR A 83 3.74 1.71 13.69
N LYS A 84 4.56 1.85 12.66
CA LYS A 84 5.56 2.91 12.61
C LYS A 84 4.90 4.29 12.69
N LEU A 85 3.74 4.44 12.08
CA LEU A 85 3.00 5.70 12.08
C LEU A 85 2.09 5.86 13.30
N ARG A 86 2.12 4.88 14.20
CA ARG A 86 1.25 4.86 15.38
C ARG A 86 -0.22 4.88 15.01
N LYS A 87 -0.55 4.13 13.97
CA LYS A 87 -1.91 3.99 13.45
C LYS A 87 -2.26 2.52 13.35
N ARG A 88 -3.52 2.26 13.09
CA ARG A 88 -3.97 0.93 12.71
C ARG A 88 -4.51 1.01 11.30
N ALA A 89 -4.17 0.03 10.50
CA ALA A 89 -4.65 -0.04 9.14
C ALA A 89 -5.10 -1.46 8.82
N VAL A 90 -6.22 -1.55 8.13
CA VAL A 90 -6.80 -2.81 7.70
C VAL A 90 -6.80 -2.82 6.18
N LEU A 91 -6.34 -3.91 5.59
CA LEU A 91 -6.37 -4.09 4.15
C LEU A 91 -7.54 -4.98 3.76
N GLU A 92 -8.40 -4.45 2.91
CA GLU A 92 -9.50 -5.22 2.33
C GLU A 92 -9.28 -5.36 0.84
N ILE A 93 -9.32 -6.59 0.35
CA ILE A 93 -9.22 -6.88 -1.08
C ILE A 93 -10.63 -7.14 -1.56
N LEU A 94 -11.12 -6.26 -2.43
CA LEU A 94 -12.50 -6.28 -2.88
C LEU A 94 -12.62 -7.01 -4.22
N GLU A 95 -13.64 -7.83 -4.33
CA GLU A 95 -13.92 -8.57 -5.56
C GLU A 95 -14.84 -7.83 -6.51
#